data_3497e26454dfcb3aeb962d82b0c61e2a
#
_entry.id   3497e26454dfcb3aeb962d82b0c61e2a
#
_cell.length_a   1.000
_cell.length_b   1.000
_cell.length_c   1.000
_cell.angle_alpha   90.00
_cell.angle_beta   90.00
_cell.angle_gamma   90.00
#
_symmetry.space_group_name_H-M   'P 1'
#
loop_
_entity.id
_entity.type
_entity.pdbx_description
1 polymer ?
#
loop_
_entity_poly.entity_id
_entity_poly.type
_entity_poly.pdbx_seq_one_letter_code
_entity_poly.pdbx_strand_id
1 'polypeptide(L)'
;GLILGLAAIIAPLPLNREMVNRQGWLQFGAGCLLIISCLPFSSLSLKTIFEEGGQLPRFVGFIFLILLAGYLWFTIRWSKNSEIETNEQETDHDSNTILALIKLVFGIALVVVSSWILIPAVREAAERINVPQSIIAATLVAFGTSLPELVTAITAARKGHGELAIGNVIGADILNVLFVAGAAAAITSGGLMAPPQFFKLLFPAMLFILLVFRIGIF
;
A
#
# COMPACT_ATOMS: atom_id res chain seq x y z
N GLY A 1 8.49 1.85 2.94
CA GLY A 1 9.89 2.19 3.27
C GLY A 1 10.88 1.24 2.64
N LEU A 2 10.87 -0.04 3.02
CA LEU A 2 11.85 -1.06 2.55
C LEU A 2 11.91 -1.15 1.02
N ILE A 3 10.78 -1.21 0.34
CA ILE A 3 10.67 -1.34 -1.12
C ILE A 3 11.37 -0.18 -1.83
N LEU A 4 11.04 1.05 -1.42
CA LEU A 4 11.64 2.25 -2.02
C LEU A 4 13.12 2.40 -1.67
N GLY A 5 13.52 2.01 -0.44
CA GLY A 5 14.92 1.97 -0.04
C GLY A 5 15.74 1.02 -0.92
N LEU A 6 15.26 -0.18 -1.16
CA LEU A 6 15.90 -1.14 -2.06
C LEU A 6 15.92 -0.66 -3.50
N ALA A 7 14.83 -0.09 -4.00
CA ALA A 7 14.78 0.46 -5.36
C ALA A 7 15.78 1.61 -5.53
N ALA A 8 15.91 2.51 -4.54
CA ALA A 8 16.84 3.64 -4.57
C ALA A 8 18.32 3.21 -4.52
N ILE A 9 18.65 2.09 -3.86
CA ILE A 9 20.00 1.52 -3.85
C ILE A 9 20.35 0.96 -5.23
N ILE A 10 19.37 0.37 -5.93
CA ILE A 10 19.60 -0.31 -7.22
C ILE A 10 19.68 0.69 -8.37
N ALA A 11 18.87 1.75 -8.35
CA ALA A 11 18.86 2.75 -9.41
C ALA A 11 18.41 4.12 -8.85
N PRO A 12 18.95 5.24 -9.42
CA PRO A 12 18.49 6.57 -9.04
C PRO A 12 17.00 6.70 -9.37
N LEU A 13 16.24 7.27 -8.42
CA LEU A 13 14.82 7.55 -8.57
C LEU A 13 14.67 9.04 -8.91
N PRO A 14 14.54 9.43 -10.19
CA PRO A 14 14.19 10.80 -10.51
C PRO A 14 12.82 11.12 -9.91
N LEU A 15 12.73 12.18 -9.13
CA LEU A 15 11.54 12.56 -8.39
C LEU A 15 10.93 13.82 -8.97
N ASN A 16 9.70 13.75 -9.42
CA ASN A 16 8.85 14.92 -9.50
C ASN A 16 8.38 15.26 -8.08
N ARG A 17 9.01 16.27 -7.47
CA ARG A 17 8.75 16.66 -6.08
C ARG A 17 7.29 17.02 -5.82
N GLU A 18 6.63 17.64 -6.78
CA GLU A 18 5.23 18.05 -6.64
C GLU A 18 4.30 16.85 -6.56
N MET A 19 4.46 15.86 -7.48
CA MET A 19 3.68 14.62 -7.48
C MET A 19 3.88 13.81 -6.20
N VAL A 20 5.14 13.61 -5.81
CA VAL A 20 5.49 12.81 -4.61
C VAL A 20 5.02 13.51 -3.34
N ASN A 21 5.11 14.84 -3.30
CA ASN A 21 4.63 15.64 -2.18
C ASN A 21 3.11 15.47 -1.99
N ARG A 22 2.35 15.61 -3.03
CA ARG A 22 0.89 15.50 -3.01
C ARG A 22 0.42 14.10 -2.63
N GLN A 23 0.95 13.08 -3.31
CA GLN A 23 0.58 11.69 -3.02
C GLN A 23 1.04 11.23 -1.63
N GLY A 24 2.21 11.69 -1.16
CA GLY A 24 2.71 11.39 0.17
C GLY A 24 1.83 11.99 1.29
N TRP A 25 1.22 13.17 1.09
CA TRP A 25 0.25 13.71 2.04
C TRP A 25 -1.05 12.90 2.06
N LEU A 26 -1.51 12.43 0.90
CA LEU A 26 -2.68 11.55 0.84
C LEU A 26 -2.41 10.21 1.54
N GLN A 27 -1.23 9.61 1.34
CA GLN A 27 -0.80 8.40 2.02
C GLN A 27 -0.75 8.59 3.54
N PHE A 28 -0.12 9.66 4.01
CA PHE A 28 -0.06 9.99 5.45
C PHE A 28 -1.46 10.23 6.03
N GLY A 29 -2.29 10.99 5.31
CA GLY A 29 -3.69 11.23 5.67
C GLY A 29 -4.51 9.94 5.76
N ALA A 30 -4.35 9.01 4.82
CA ALA A 30 -5.01 7.71 4.85
C ALA A 30 -4.58 6.88 6.08
N GLY A 31 -3.29 6.88 6.42
CA GLY A 31 -2.79 6.24 7.64
C GLY A 31 -3.37 6.83 8.92
N CYS A 32 -3.39 8.16 9.03
CA CYS A 32 -4.02 8.84 10.16
C CYS A 32 -5.52 8.55 10.24
N LEU A 33 -6.21 8.57 9.10
CA LEU A 33 -7.64 8.27 9.02
C LEU A 33 -7.95 6.84 9.51
N LEU A 34 -7.14 5.85 9.13
CA LEU A 34 -7.27 4.48 9.62
C LEU A 34 -7.18 4.43 11.14
N ILE A 35 -6.14 5.04 11.71
CA ILE A 35 -5.92 5.03 13.17
C ILE A 35 -7.08 5.68 13.91
N ILE A 36 -7.48 6.89 13.48
CA ILE A 36 -8.59 7.63 14.08
C ILE A 36 -9.87 6.80 14.02
N SER A 37 -10.13 6.16 12.89
CA SER A 37 -11.33 5.33 12.69
C SER A 37 -11.36 4.05 13.55
N CYS A 38 -10.19 3.57 14.00
CA CYS A 38 -10.08 2.42 14.89
C CYS A 38 -10.21 2.78 16.38
N LEU A 39 -10.22 4.08 16.74
CA LEU A 39 -10.33 4.50 18.14
C LEU A 39 -11.71 4.18 18.72
N PRO A 40 -11.78 3.66 19.96
CA PRO A 40 -13.04 3.42 20.65
C PRO A 40 -13.62 4.74 21.16
N PHE A 41 -14.38 5.45 20.32
CA PHE A 41 -14.95 6.76 20.65
C PHE A 41 -15.90 6.75 21.84
N SER A 42 -16.47 5.59 22.20
CA SER A 42 -17.35 5.44 23.38
C SER A 42 -16.59 5.43 24.71
N SER A 43 -15.30 5.10 24.69
CA SER A 43 -14.46 5.04 25.88
C SER A 43 -13.01 5.49 25.52
N LEU A 44 -12.82 6.79 25.31
CA LEU A 44 -11.53 7.41 24.98
C LEU A 44 -10.59 7.45 26.19
N SER A 45 -10.34 6.28 26.80
CA SER A 45 -9.32 6.10 27.84
C SER A 45 -8.08 5.45 27.22
N LEU A 46 -6.90 6.01 27.48
CA LEU A 46 -5.63 5.41 27.05
C LEU A 46 -5.52 3.96 27.54
N LYS A 47 -6.03 3.69 28.75
CA LYS A 47 -6.04 2.34 29.32
C LYS A 47 -6.84 1.37 28.44
N THR A 48 -8.07 1.73 28.07
CA THR A 48 -8.92 0.91 27.21
C THR A 48 -8.27 0.66 25.85
N ILE A 49 -7.70 1.69 25.22
CA ILE A 49 -7.04 1.58 23.90
C ILE A 49 -5.86 0.58 23.95
N PHE A 50 -5.05 0.64 24.99
CA PHE A 50 -3.87 -0.22 25.12
C PHE A 50 -4.14 -1.61 25.70
N GLU A 51 -5.26 -1.84 26.38
CA GLU A 51 -5.64 -3.13 26.95
C GLU A 51 -6.65 -3.89 26.10
N GLU A 52 -7.66 -3.22 25.56
CA GLU A 52 -8.76 -3.83 24.79
C GLU A 52 -8.61 -3.66 23.29
N GLY A 53 -7.85 -2.63 22.85
CA GLY A 53 -7.70 -2.28 21.44
C GLY A 53 -8.84 -1.40 20.95
N GLY A 54 -9.14 -1.52 19.66
CA GLY A 54 -10.20 -0.76 19.00
C GLY A 54 -10.89 -1.56 17.91
N GLN A 55 -11.72 -0.87 17.15
CA GLN A 55 -12.50 -1.51 16.10
C GLN A 55 -12.74 -0.54 14.95
N LEU A 56 -12.51 -0.97 13.72
CA LEU A 56 -12.94 -0.26 12.54
C LEU A 56 -14.40 -0.62 12.25
N PRO A 57 -15.35 0.28 12.50
CA PRO A 57 -16.76 -0.03 12.34
C PRO A 57 -17.14 -0.33 10.89
N ARG A 58 -18.14 -1.19 10.69
CA ARG A 58 -18.61 -1.57 9.36
C ARG A 58 -18.98 -0.37 8.47
N PHE A 59 -19.68 0.64 9.03
CA PHE A 59 -20.07 1.82 8.27
C PHE A 59 -18.88 2.65 7.80
N VAL A 60 -17.78 2.70 8.59
CA VAL A 60 -16.54 3.36 8.18
C VAL A 60 -15.87 2.63 7.03
N GLY A 61 -16.00 1.29 6.98
CA GLY A 61 -15.56 0.51 5.82
C GLY A 61 -16.21 0.97 4.52
N PHE A 62 -17.52 1.24 4.51
CA PHE A 62 -18.20 1.81 3.34
C PHE A 62 -17.73 3.23 3.02
N ILE A 63 -17.46 4.06 4.04
CA ILE A 63 -16.88 5.40 3.84
C ILE A 63 -15.51 5.28 3.15
N PHE A 64 -14.66 4.35 3.57
CA PHE A 64 -13.35 4.13 2.95
C PHE A 64 -13.48 3.73 1.47
N LEU A 65 -14.44 2.90 1.11
CA LEU A 65 -14.71 2.54 -0.28
C LEU A 65 -15.19 3.74 -1.12
N ILE A 66 -16.01 4.61 -0.54
CA ILE A 66 -16.44 5.86 -1.19
C ILE A 66 -15.23 6.80 -1.37
N LEU A 67 -14.40 6.94 -0.35
CA LEU A 67 -13.15 7.74 -0.44
C LEU A 67 -12.19 7.18 -1.48
N LEU A 68 -12.11 5.85 -1.61
CA LEU A 68 -11.35 5.21 -2.68
C LEU A 68 -11.86 5.60 -4.06
N ALA A 69 -13.18 5.52 -4.27
CA ALA A 69 -13.77 5.93 -5.55
C ALA A 69 -13.47 7.40 -5.88
N GLY A 70 -13.57 8.27 -4.88
CA GLY A 70 -13.18 9.68 -4.99
C GLY A 70 -11.70 9.86 -5.31
N TYR A 71 -10.82 9.14 -4.63
CA TYR A 71 -9.37 9.16 -4.88
C TYR A 71 -9.03 8.73 -6.31
N LEU A 72 -9.62 7.63 -6.78
CA LEU A 72 -9.40 7.15 -8.15
C LEU A 72 -9.91 8.14 -9.19
N TRP A 73 -11.12 8.68 -8.99
CA TRP A 73 -11.69 9.69 -9.89
C TRP A 73 -10.80 10.94 -9.96
N PHE A 74 -10.33 11.42 -8.80
CA PHE A 74 -9.45 12.58 -8.72
C PHE A 74 -8.11 12.33 -9.40
N THR A 75 -7.50 11.16 -9.18
CA THR A 75 -6.22 10.78 -9.78
C THR A 75 -6.32 10.69 -11.31
N ILE A 76 -7.38 10.06 -11.84
CA ILE A 76 -7.61 9.95 -13.29
C ILE A 76 -7.84 11.35 -13.91
N ARG A 77 -8.64 12.18 -13.26
CA ARG A 77 -8.93 13.53 -13.77
C ARG A 77 -7.68 14.40 -13.78
N TRP A 78 -6.82 14.24 -12.80
CA TRP A 78 -5.57 15.01 -12.74
C TRP A 78 -4.55 14.53 -13.76
N SER A 79 -4.40 13.22 -13.97
CA SER A 79 -3.51 12.68 -15.01
C SER A 79 -3.85 13.26 -16.40
N LYS A 80 -5.12 13.31 -16.75
CA LYS A 80 -5.58 13.90 -18.02
C LYS A 80 -5.21 15.37 -18.19
N ASN A 81 -5.19 16.14 -17.11
CA ASN A 81 -4.82 17.55 -17.19
C ASN A 81 -3.30 17.76 -17.31
N SER A 82 -2.49 16.83 -16.82
CA SER A 82 -1.03 16.91 -16.92
C SER A 82 -0.50 16.46 -18.30
N GLU A 83 -1.23 15.61 -19.02
CA GLU A 83 -0.88 15.19 -20.40
C GLU A 83 -1.04 16.33 -21.43
N ILE A 84 -1.80 17.37 -21.11
CA ILE A 84 -2.00 18.53 -22.00
C ILE A 84 -0.74 19.43 -22.06
N GLU A 85 0.17 19.35 -21.08
CA GLU A 85 1.38 20.16 -20.99
C GLU A 85 2.67 19.47 -21.46
N THR A 86 2.66 18.17 -21.63
CA THR A 86 3.80 17.41 -22.19
C THR A 86 3.54 17.16 -23.67
N ASN A 87 4.20 17.97 -24.51
CA ASN A 87 4.29 17.75 -25.95
C ASN A 87 4.61 16.28 -26.25
N GLU A 88 3.85 15.74 -27.19
CA GLU A 88 4.00 14.50 -27.91
C GLU A 88 5.49 14.10 -28.09
N GLN A 89 6.02 13.34 -27.16
CA GLN A 89 7.05 12.39 -27.53
C GLN A 89 6.31 11.19 -28.12
N GLU A 90 6.31 11.11 -29.42
CA GLU A 90 5.88 9.98 -30.22
C GLU A 90 6.50 8.70 -29.63
N THR A 91 5.75 8.05 -28.78
CA THR A 91 6.00 6.63 -28.49
C THR A 91 5.44 5.88 -29.69
N ASP A 92 6.34 5.22 -30.37
CA ASP A 92 6.12 4.31 -31.49
C ASP A 92 4.85 3.47 -31.27
N HIS A 93 3.76 3.86 -31.92
CA HIS A 93 2.39 3.39 -31.68
C HIS A 93 2.08 2.08 -32.42
N ASP A 94 3.10 1.24 -32.66
CA ASP A 94 2.93 -0.07 -33.32
C ASP A 94 2.95 -1.25 -32.34
N SER A 95 2.85 -1.00 -31.03
CA SER A 95 2.63 -2.08 -30.07
C SER A 95 1.14 -2.44 -30.06
N ASN A 96 0.82 -3.63 -30.53
CA ASN A 96 -0.53 -4.18 -30.52
C ASN A 96 -1.08 -4.11 -29.07
N THR A 97 -1.99 -3.16 -28.80
CA THR A 97 -2.57 -2.87 -27.50
C THR A 97 -3.18 -4.13 -26.85
N ILE A 98 -3.72 -5.02 -27.69
CA ILE A 98 -4.26 -6.31 -27.23
C ILE A 98 -3.14 -7.20 -26.68
N LEU A 99 -2.00 -7.26 -27.36
CA LEU A 99 -0.84 -8.04 -26.90
C LEU A 99 -0.25 -7.47 -25.59
N ALA A 100 -0.22 -6.15 -25.45
CA ALA A 100 0.20 -5.49 -24.21
C ALA A 100 -0.74 -5.83 -23.07
N LEU A 101 -2.06 -5.80 -23.29
CA LEU A 101 -3.07 -6.16 -22.31
C LEU A 101 -2.96 -7.66 -21.90
N ILE A 102 -2.76 -8.56 -22.87
CA ILE A 102 -2.56 -9.99 -22.59
C ILE A 102 -1.30 -10.20 -21.74
N LYS A 103 -0.19 -9.54 -22.08
CA LYS A 103 1.05 -9.61 -21.29
C LYS A 103 0.86 -9.08 -19.87
N LEU A 104 0.10 -7.99 -19.70
CA LEU A 104 -0.23 -7.42 -18.39
C LEU A 104 -1.04 -8.40 -17.55
N VAL A 105 -2.15 -8.92 -18.10
CA VAL A 105 -3.02 -9.87 -17.39
C VAL A 105 -2.25 -11.14 -17.04
N PHE A 106 -1.46 -11.67 -17.97
CA PHE A 106 -0.62 -12.85 -17.72
C PHE A 106 0.43 -12.58 -16.63
N GLY A 107 1.10 -11.42 -16.66
CA GLY A 107 2.05 -11.01 -15.63
C GLY A 107 1.41 -10.92 -14.26
N ILE A 108 0.24 -10.30 -14.14
CA ILE A 108 -0.52 -10.21 -12.88
C ILE A 108 -0.90 -11.62 -12.39
N ALA A 109 -1.43 -12.46 -13.26
CA ALA A 109 -1.81 -13.84 -12.92
C ALA A 109 -0.60 -14.64 -12.41
N LEU A 110 0.55 -14.52 -13.07
CA LEU A 110 1.78 -15.20 -12.69
C LEU A 110 2.27 -14.75 -11.30
N VAL A 111 2.22 -13.46 -11.00
CA VAL A 111 2.58 -12.92 -9.69
C VAL A 111 1.62 -13.42 -8.61
N VAL A 112 0.32 -13.39 -8.84
CA VAL A 112 -0.70 -13.87 -7.89
C VAL A 112 -0.51 -15.36 -7.60
N VAL A 113 -0.35 -16.19 -8.63
CA VAL A 113 -0.14 -17.64 -8.47
C VAL A 113 1.17 -17.93 -7.75
N SER A 114 2.27 -17.23 -8.10
CA SER A 114 3.56 -17.40 -7.44
C SER A 114 3.48 -17.03 -5.95
N SER A 115 2.82 -15.93 -5.61
CA SER A 115 2.60 -15.52 -4.22
C SER A 115 1.74 -16.53 -3.45
N TRP A 116 0.69 -17.06 -4.09
CA TRP A 116 -0.18 -18.07 -3.50
C TRP A 116 0.55 -19.37 -3.16
N ILE A 117 1.55 -19.76 -3.94
CA ILE A 117 2.39 -20.93 -3.69
C ILE A 117 3.49 -20.60 -2.67
N LEU A 118 4.12 -19.43 -2.79
CA LEU A 118 5.27 -19.04 -1.98
C LEU A 118 4.90 -18.84 -0.50
N ILE A 119 3.80 -18.13 -0.22
CA ILE A 119 3.42 -17.77 1.14
C ILE A 119 3.22 -19.00 2.06
N PRO A 120 2.43 -20.03 1.66
CA PRO A 120 2.30 -21.25 2.47
C PRO A 120 3.63 -22.02 2.63
N ALA A 121 4.44 -22.09 1.57
CA ALA A 121 5.73 -22.79 1.62
C ALA A 121 6.71 -22.15 2.60
N VAL A 122 6.81 -20.82 2.59
CA VAL A 122 7.66 -20.07 3.51
C VAL A 122 7.15 -20.18 4.95
N ARG A 123 5.82 -20.14 5.13
CA ARG A 123 5.19 -20.33 6.43
C ARG A 123 5.52 -21.72 7.01
N GLU A 124 5.34 -22.78 6.23
CA GLU A 124 5.65 -24.14 6.65
C GLU A 124 7.14 -24.30 6.99
N ALA A 125 8.03 -23.73 6.17
CA ALA A 125 9.48 -23.76 6.44
C ALA A 125 9.83 -23.06 7.77
N ALA A 126 9.22 -21.92 8.05
CA ALA A 126 9.43 -21.16 9.28
C ALA A 126 8.88 -21.90 10.53
N GLU A 127 7.72 -22.55 10.40
CA GLU A 127 7.15 -23.39 11.46
C GLU A 127 8.07 -24.57 11.80
N ARG A 128 8.70 -25.20 10.79
CA ARG A 128 9.65 -26.31 10.99
C ARG A 128 10.91 -25.92 11.76
N ILE A 129 11.32 -24.65 11.70
CA ILE A 129 12.46 -24.12 12.47
C ILE A 129 12.02 -23.41 13.77
N ASN A 130 10.78 -23.66 14.21
CA ASN A 130 10.19 -23.15 15.45
C ASN A 130 10.10 -21.60 15.52
N VAL A 131 9.92 -20.92 14.41
CA VAL A 131 9.61 -19.48 14.42
C VAL A 131 8.17 -19.30 14.88
N PRO A 132 7.90 -18.44 15.90
CA PRO A 132 6.54 -18.18 16.36
C PRO A 132 5.63 -17.68 15.22
N GLN A 133 4.38 -18.16 15.17
CA GLN A 133 3.42 -17.80 14.12
C GLN A 133 3.17 -16.29 14.03
N SER A 134 3.24 -15.57 15.15
CA SER A 134 3.11 -14.11 15.19
C SER A 134 4.22 -13.41 14.41
N ILE A 135 5.46 -13.92 14.50
CA ILE A 135 6.61 -13.40 13.76
C ILE A 135 6.47 -13.75 12.28
N ILE A 136 6.06 -14.99 11.96
CA ILE A 136 5.82 -15.42 10.58
C ILE A 136 4.80 -14.51 9.90
N ALA A 137 3.65 -14.26 10.55
CA ALA A 137 2.61 -13.40 10.01
C ALA A 137 3.09 -11.94 9.84
N ALA A 138 3.79 -11.40 10.83
CA ALA A 138 4.23 -10.01 10.81
C ALA A 138 5.39 -9.74 9.82
N THR A 139 6.17 -10.75 9.46
CA THR A 139 7.36 -10.61 8.61
C THR A 139 7.20 -11.30 7.25
N LEU A 140 7.10 -12.62 7.24
CA LEU A 140 7.13 -13.41 6.01
C LEU A 140 5.87 -13.21 5.15
N VAL A 141 4.69 -13.17 5.77
CA VAL A 141 3.44 -12.92 5.04
C VAL A 141 3.41 -11.48 4.54
N ALA A 142 3.78 -10.51 5.39
CA ALA A 142 3.84 -9.11 4.99
C ALA A 142 4.86 -8.88 3.86
N PHE A 143 6.04 -9.49 3.95
CA PHE A 143 7.04 -9.40 2.88
C PHE A 143 6.56 -10.09 1.61
N GLY A 144 5.99 -11.30 1.72
CA GLY A 144 5.48 -12.06 0.58
C GLY A 144 4.37 -11.33 -0.19
N THR A 145 3.46 -10.68 0.52
CA THR A 145 2.39 -9.89 -0.11
C THR A 145 2.92 -8.60 -0.77
N SER A 146 4.08 -8.10 -0.33
CA SER A 146 4.73 -6.92 -0.91
C SER A 146 5.76 -7.23 -2.00
N LEU A 147 5.98 -8.51 -2.35
CA LEU A 147 6.88 -8.90 -3.44
C LEU A 147 6.47 -8.33 -4.81
N PRO A 148 5.18 -8.32 -5.19
CA PRO A 148 4.76 -7.72 -6.44
C PRO A 148 5.15 -6.25 -6.56
N GLU A 149 4.91 -5.47 -5.50
CA GLU A 149 5.27 -4.06 -5.45
C GLU A 149 6.78 -3.87 -5.51
N LEU A 150 7.55 -4.72 -4.83
CA LEU A 150 9.01 -4.67 -4.86
C LEU A 150 9.55 -4.92 -6.28
N VAL A 151 9.09 -5.97 -6.95
CA VAL A 151 9.52 -6.31 -8.32
C VAL A 151 9.15 -5.19 -9.29
N THR A 152 7.95 -4.66 -9.17
CA THR A 152 7.47 -3.55 -10.01
C THR A 152 8.30 -2.28 -9.78
N ALA A 153 8.56 -1.92 -8.53
CA ALA A 153 9.34 -0.73 -8.19
C ALA A 153 10.79 -0.86 -8.67
N ILE A 154 11.45 -2.01 -8.47
CA ILE A 154 12.82 -2.25 -8.95
C ILE A 154 12.86 -2.21 -10.49
N THR A 155 11.88 -2.83 -11.15
CA THR A 155 11.83 -2.85 -12.61
C THR A 155 11.63 -1.46 -13.19
N ALA A 156 10.72 -0.67 -12.62
CA ALA A 156 10.49 0.71 -13.00
C ALA A 156 11.73 1.58 -12.77
N ALA A 157 12.38 1.46 -11.61
CA ALA A 157 13.62 2.17 -11.30
C ALA A 157 14.74 1.87 -12.29
N ARG A 158 14.97 0.58 -12.60
CA ARG A 158 15.97 0.15 -13.60
C ARG A 158 15.72 0.67 -15.01
N LYS A 159 14.45 0.90 -15.36
CA LYS A 159 14.05 1.48 -16.65
C LYS A 159 14.06 3.01 -16.66
N GLY A 160 14.46 3.66 -15.57
CA GLY A 160 14.49 5.11 -15.45
C GLY A 160 13.13 5.74 -15.09
N HIS A 161 12.11 4.92 -14.81
CA HIS A 161 10.75 5.37 -14.43
C HIS A 161 10.61 5.47 -12.89
N GLY A 162 11.43 6.32 -12.26
CA GLY A 162 11.42 6.47 -10.79
C GLY A 162 10.09 6.94 -10.22
N GLU A 163 9.40 7.83 -10.93
CA GLU A 163 8.06 8.30 -10.54
C GLU A 163 7.03 7.16 -10.50
N LEU A 164 7.10 6.23 -11.46
CA LEU A 164 6.24 5.05 -11.48
C LEU A 164 6.53 4.12 -10.29
N ALA A 165 7.83 3.94 -9.94
CA ALA A 165 8.22 3.13 -8.79
C ALA A 165 7.64 3.69 -7.48
N ILE A 166 7.74 5.00 -7.28
CA ILE A 166 7.23 5.67 -6.08
C ILE A 166 5.70 5.71 -6.07
N GLY A 167 5.08 6.07 -7.19
CA GLY A 167 3.64 6.10 -7.34
C GLY A 167 2.99 4.74 -7.05
N ASN A 168 3.62 3.64 -7.50
CA ASN A 168 3.17 2.28 -7.22
C ASN A 168 3.14 1.99 -5.71
N VAL A 169 4.22 2.31 -4.99
CA VAL A 169 4.30 2.03 -3.55
C VAL A 169 3.33 2.90 -2.74
N ILE A 170 3.27 4.20 -3.04
CA ILE A 170 2.33 5.10 -2.35
C ILE A 170 0.88 4.70 -2.67
N GLY A 171 0.59 4.38 -3.93
CA GLY A 171 -0.72 3.92 -4.36
C GLY A 171 -1.14 2.63 -3.68
N ALA A 172 -0.23 1.66 -3.55
CA ALA A 172 -0.46 0.41 -2.83
C ALA A 172 -0.81 0.66 -1.35
N ASP A 173 -0.10 1.56 -0.67
CA ASP A 173 -0.38 1.90 0.73
C ASP A 173 -1.77 2.53 0.89
N ILE A 174 -2.17 3.45 -0.01
CA ILE A 174 -3.50 4.06 0.00
C ILE A 174 -4.58 3.00 -0.28
N LEU A 175 -4.36 2.11 -1.26
CA LEU A 175 -5.27 1.01 -1.58
C LEU A 175 -5.42 0.03 -0.41
N ASN A 176 -4.33 -0.30 0.29
CA ASN A 176 -4.38 -1.17 1.47
C ASN A 176 -5.25 -0.59 2.58
N VAL A 177 -5.22 0.73 2.79
CA VAL A 177 -6.10 1.39 3.76
C VAL A 177 -7.52 1.50 3.24
N LEU A 178 -7.73 2.14 2.09
CA LEU A 178 -9.08 2.49 1.63
C LEU A 178 -9.84 1.28 1.07
N PHE A 179 -9.16 0.39 0.34
CA PHE A 179 -9.78 -0.79 -0.26
C PHE A 179 -9.73 -2.00 0.66
N VAL A 180 -8.52 -2.45 1.05
CA VAL A 180 -8.40 -3.72 1.78
C VAL A 180 -9.01 -3.61 3.17
N ALA A 181 -8.61 -2.63 3.98
CA ALA A 181 -9.19 -2.45 5.30
C ALA A 181 -10.66 -2.01 5.21
N GLY A 182 -11.01 -1.15 4.24
CA GLY A 182 -12.38 -0.71 3.99
C GLY A 182 -13.31 -1.85 3.63
N ALA A 183 -12.94 -2.67 2.64
CA ALA A 183 -13.73 -3.84 2.23
C ALA A 183 -13.84 -4.88 3.35
N ALA A 184 -12.72 -5.19 4.02
CA ALA A 184 -12.72 -6.14 5.13
C ALA A 184 -13.68 -5.68 6.26
N ALA A 185 -13.64 -4.39 6.63
CA ALA A 185 -14.57 -3.84 7.63
C ALA A 185 -16.03 -3.85 7.14
N ALA A 186 -16.28 -3.51 5.86
CA ALA A 186 -17.62 -3.45 5.29
C ALA A 186 -18.30 -4.82 5.22
N ILE A 187 -17.56 -5.90 4.93
CA ILE A 187 -18.13 -7.25 4.83
C ILE A 187 -18.18 -8.00 6.17
N THR A 188 -17.35 -7.63 7.15
CA THR A 188 -17.30 -8.29 8.45
C THR A 188 -18.47 -7.85 9.32
N SER A 189 -19.22 -8.82 9.83
CA SER A 189 -20.30 -8.54 10.79
C SER A 189 -19.70 -7.93 12.07
N GLY A 190 -20.11 -6.70 12.40
CA GLY A 190 -19.57 -5.95 13.53
C GLY A 190 -18.33 -5.10 13.21
N GLY A 191 -17.75 -5.19 12.01
CA GLY A 191 -16.52 -4.46 11.64
C GLY A 191 -15.25 -5.23 11.92
N LEU A 192 -14.09 -4.58 11.72
CA LEU A 192 -12.77 -5.21 11.81
C LEU A 192 -12.12 -4.88 13.17
N MET A 193 -11.77 -5.89 13.94
CA MET A 193 -11.10 -5.71 15.23
C MET A 193 -9.65 -5.25 15.04
N ALA A 194 -9.24 -4.26 15.80
CA ALA A 194 -7.87 -3.79 15.91
C ALA A 194 -7.31 -4.16 17.30
N PRO A 195 -6.58 -5.29 17.45
CA PRO A 195 -6.02 -5.73 18.72
C PRO A 195 -5.10 -4.68 19.36
N PRO A 196 -4.87 -4.73 20.68
CA PRO A 196 -4.02 -3.77 21.41
C PRO A 196 -2.62 -3.57 20.83
N GLN A 197 -2.05 -4.61 20.19
CA GLN A 197 -0.73 -4.54 19.53
C GLN A 197 -0.68 -3.52 18.39
N PHE A 198 -1.82 -3.26 17.73
CA PHE A 198 -1.88 -2.22 16.70
C PHE A 198 -1.60 -0.84 17.28
N PHE A 199 -2.16 -0.52 18.43
CA PHE A 199 -1.97 0.77 19.10
C PHE A 199 -0.62 0.88 19.80
N LYS A 200 -0.11 -0.23 20.37
CA LYS A 200 1.18 -0.25 21.08
C LYS A 200 2.38 -0.17 20.14
N LEU A 201 2.31 -0.80 18.97
CA LEU A 201 3.48 -0.97 18.10
C LEU A 201 3.19 -0.62 16.63
N LEU A 202 2.17 -1.24 16.01
CA LEU A 202 2.02 -1.23 14.55
C LEU A 202 1.65 0.16 14.02
N PHE A 203 0.67 0.82 14.61
CA PHE A 203 0.26 2.17 14.21
C PHE A 203 1.34 3.23 14.47
N PRO A 204 2.00 3.28 15.65
CA PRO A 204 3.14 4.16 15.88
C PRO A 204 4.30 3.90 14.90
N ALA A 205 4.64 2.63 14.66
CA ALA A 205 5.69 2.28 13.69
C ALA A 205 5.31 2.71 12.26
N MET A 206 4.07 2.49 11.85
CA MET A 206 3.55 2.92 10.55
C MET A 206 3.67 4.45 10.40
N LEU A 207 3.16 5.22 11.36
CA LEU A 207 3.25 6.69 11.33
C LEU A 207 4.69 7.18 11.32
N PHE A 208 5.57 6.55 12.11
CA PHE A 208 6.98 6.88 12.13
C PHE A 208 7.63 6.67 10.77
N ILE A 209 7.39 5.52 10.12
CA ILE A 209 7.91 5.21 8.78
C ILE A 209 7.37 6.20 7.75
N LEU A 210 6.07 6.51 7.78
CA LEU A 210 5.47 7.48 6.88
C LEU A 210 6.05 8.90 7.09
N LEU A 211 6.30 9.29 8.34
CA LEU A 211 6.90 10.57 8.67
C LEU A 211 8.36 10.65 8.20
N VAL A 212 9.16 9.61 8.47
CA VAL A 212 10.55 9.54 8.00
C VAL A 212 10.61 9.58 6.48
N PHE A 213 9.75 8.84 5.81
CA PHE A 213 9.64 8.89 4.35
C PHE A 213 9.29 10.31 3.87
N ARG A 214 8.37 10.97 4.57
CA ARG A 214 7.94 12.33 4.26
C ARG A 214 9.07 13.35 4.39
N ILE A 215 9.86 13.27 5.48
CA ILE A 215 11.00 14.16 5.72
C ILE A 215 12.15 13.86 4.76
N GLY A 216 12.38 12.58 4.43
CA GLY A 216 13.46 12.16 3.54
C GLY A 216 13.29 12.54 2.07
N ILE A 217 12.08 12.96 1.65
CA ILE A 217 11.80 13.44 0.29
C ILE A 217 12.05 14.97 0.15
N PHE A 218 12.16 15.69 1.24
CA PHE A 218 12.49 17.12 1.26
C PHE A 218 14.00 17.34 1.33
#